data_cd9bd0e901e3d07533b96ed6bb92d56f
#
_entry.id   cd9bd0e901e3d07533b96ed6bb92d56f
#
_cell.length_a   1.000
_cell.length_b   1.000
_cell.length_c   1.000
_cell.angle_alpha   90.00
_cell.angle_beta   90.00
_cell.angle_gamma   90.00
#
_symmetry.space_group_name_H-M   'P 1'
#
loop_
_entity.id
_entity.type
_entity.pdbx_description
1 polymer ?
#
loop_
_entity_poly.entity_id
_entity_poly.type
_entity_poly.pdbx_seq_one_letter_code
_entity_poly.pdbx_strand_id
1 'polypeptide(L)'
;MRMRKKKHGEERIRACAELLIEDPTTLTVDPAVAFSDKSRKLCLEIGCGKGNFAVGMAAKNQDCNFIAMERARDVCCLALEKAMACKETRPDNLRFIIGDADNLEEWFPEKCLDILYLNFSDPWPKAGHAKRRLTHRNYLSKYKKLLKDGGLLIFKTDNVGLFDFSLEEFEEFGLKIEWMTRDLHNSERAEGNVMTEYEKNFSEKGFTINSAIVRF
;
A
#
# COMPACT_ATOMS: atom_id res chain seq x y z
N MET A 1 13.64 10.93 -5.23
CA MET A 1 13.61 12.25 -5.95
C MET A 1 12.47 13.09 -5.39
N ARG A 2 12.75 14.26 -4.81
CA ARG A 2 11.69 15.13 -4.24
C ARG A 2 10.89 15.75 -5.39
N MET A 3 9.59 15.45 -5.49
CA MET A 3 8.72 16.07 -6.49
C MET A 3 8.60 17.59 -6.25
N ARG A 4 8.51 18.37 -7.34
CA ARG A 4 8.21 19.81 -7.24
C ARG A 4 6.77 20.00 -6.76
N LYS A 5 6.56 21.01 -5.89
CA LYS A 5 5.23 21.42 -5.42
C LYS A 5 4.30 21.64 -6.62
N LYS A 6 3.12 21.06 -6.58
CA LYS A 6 2.12 21.20 -7.64
C LYS A 6 1.45 22.57 -7.59
N LYS A 7 1.34 23.22 -8.75
CA LYS A 7 0.54 24.45 -8.87
C LYS A 7 -0.93 24.11 -8.56
N HIS A 8 -1.56 24.91 -7.70
CA HIS A 8 -2.96 24.69 -7.24
C HIS A 8 -3.22 23.31 -6.61
N GLY A 9 -2.21 22.71 -5.96
CA GLY A 9 -2.34 21.34 -5.39
C GLY A 9 -3.51 21.19 -4.43
N GLU A 10 -3.76 22.17 -3.56
CA GLU A 10 -4.87 22.14 -2.59
C GLU A 10 -6.25 22.16 -3.27
N GLU A 11 -6.43 23.02 -4.28
CA GLU A 11 -7.69 23.11 -5.04
C GLU A 11 -7.96 21.80 -5.78
N ARG A 12 -6.91 21.22 -6.37
CA ARG A 12 -6.98 19.94 -7.09
C ARG A 12 -7.33 18.77 -6.17
N ILE A 13 -6.77 18.73 -4.95
CA ILE A 13 -7.12 17.74 -3.94
C ILE A 13 -8.56 17.92 -3.49
N ARG A 14 -8.99 19.16 -3.22
CA ARG A 14 -10.39 19.45 -2.84
C ARG A 14 -11.39 19.03 -3.93
N ALA A 15 -11.03 19.14 -5.20
CA ALA A 15 -11.86 18.65 -6.30
C ALA A 15 -12.05 17.13 -6.29
N CYS A 16 -11.24 16.40 -5.52
CA CYS A 16 -11.30 14.94 -5.35
C CYS A 16 -11.75 14.54 -3.93
N ALA A 17 -12.38 15.43 -3.18
CA ALA A 17 -12.74 15.23 -1.76
C ALA A 17 -13.57 13.97 -1.51
N GLU A 18 -14.40 13.56 -2.46
CA GLU A 18 -15.22 12.34 -2.37
C GLU A 18 -14.40 11.05 -2.24
N LEU A 19 -13.13 11.05 -2.67
CA LEU A 19 -12.22 9.93 -2.55
C LEU A 19 -11.24 10.08 -1.36
N LEU A 20 -11.16 11.25 -0.77
CA LEU A 20 -10.19 11.55 0.29
C LEU A 20 -10.84 11.41 1.67
N ILE A 21 -10.22 10.61 2.51
CA ILE A 21 -10.50 10.63 3.95
C ILE A 21 -9.68 11.78 4.53
N GLU A 22 -10.34 12.94 4.73
CA GLU A 22 -9.66 14.17 5.18
C GLU A 22 -9.17 14.05 6.63
N ASP A 23 -9.97 13.43 7.48
CA ASP A 23 -9.63 13.16 8.88
C ASP A 23 -9.59 11.64 9.12
N PRO A 24 -8.40 11.01 9.07
CA PRO A 24 -8.27 9.57 9.32
C PRO A 24 -8.64 9.12 10.72
N THR A 25 -8.72 10.02 11.71
CA THR A 25 -9.17 9.67 13.08
C THR A 25 -10.61 9.19 13.11
N THR A 26 -11.41 9.52 12.09
CA THR A 26 -12.77 9.00 11.92
C THR A 26 -12.82 7.48 11.69
N LEU A 27 -11.72 6.87 11.31
CA LEU A 27 -11.61 5.43 11.07
C LEU A 27 -11.37 4.61 12.34
N THR A 28 -11.10 5.25 13.47
CA THR A 28 -10.66 4.57 14.72
C THR A 28 -11.69 3.59 15.30
N VAL A 29 -12.96 3.74 14.96
CA VAL A 29 -14.03 2.82 15.41
C VAL A 29 -14.32 1.75 14.37
N ASP A 30 -14.51 2.15 13.12
CA ASP A 30 -14.82 1.25 12.01
C ASP A 30 -14.33 1.86 10.68
N PRO A 31 -13.21 1.41 10.12
CA PRO A 31 -12.71 1.94 8.85
C PRO A 31 -13.66 1.69 7.67
N ALA A 32 -14.56 0.72 7.78
CA ALA A 32 -15.53 0.43 6.73
C ALA A 32 -16.58 1.55 6.56
N VAL A 33 -16.68 2.50 7.50
CA VAL A 33 -17.60 3.68 7.36
C VAL A 33 -17.27 4.54 6.15
N ALA A 34 -16.02 4.48 5.65
CA ALA A 34 -15.61 5.20 4.45
C ALA A 34 -16.21 4.63 3.15
N PHE A 35 -16.91 3.49 3.21
CA PHE A 35 -17.41 2.75 2.05
C PHE A 35 -18.91 2.48 2.14
N SER A 36 -19.56 2.35 0.98
CA SER A 36 -20.99 2.01 0.89
C SER A 36 -21.26 0.56 1.31
N ASP A 37 -20.40 -0.38 0.88
CA ASP A 37 -20.46 -1.78 1.29
C ASP A 37 -19.40 -2.08 2.35
N LYS A 38 -19.86 -2.21 3.60
CA LYS A 38 -19.01 -2.44 4.76
C LYS A 38 -18.64 -3.91 4.96
N SER A 39 -19.26 -4.83 4.23
CA SER A 39 -19.03 -6.28 4.39
C SER A 39 -17.80 -6.77 3.66
N ARG A 40 -17.26 -5.97 2.73
CA ARG A 40 -16.08 -6.29 1.93
C ARG A 40 -14.83 -6.37 2.82
N LYS A 41 -13.87 -7.21 2.41
CA LYS A 41 -12.52 -7.23 3.01
C LYS A 41 -11.89 -5.85 2.97
N LEU A 42 -11.13 -5.49 3.99
CA LEU A 42 -10.42 -4.22 4.03
C LEU A 42 -8.94 -4.39 3.72
N CYS A 43 -8.48 -3.70 2.69
CA CYS A 43 -7.11 -3.69 2.21
C CYS A 43 -6.49 -2.30 2.39
N LEU A 44 -5.22 -2.25 2.80
CA LEU A 44 -4.44 -1.01 2.92
C LEU A 44 -3.18 -1.10 2.05
N GLU A 45 -2.94 -0.11 1.19
CA GLU A 45 -1.64 0.10 0.55
C GLU A 45 -0.92 1.27 1.23
N ILE A 46 0.32 1.04 1.68
CA ILE A 46 1.18 2.08 2.27
C ILE A 46 2.19 2.54 1.20
N GLY A 47 2.16 3.84 0.88
CA GLY A 47 3.00 4.44 -0.14
C GLY A 47 2.47 4.22 -1.55
N CYS A 48 1.19 4.51 -1.79
CA CYS A 48 0.53 4.24 -3.07
C CYS A 48 1.09 5.04 -4.26
N GLY A 49 1.96 6.02 -4.00
CA GLY A 49 2.54 6.84 -5.04
C GLY A 49 1.47 7.56 -5.88
N LYS A 50 1.51 7.36 -7.21
CA LYS A 50 0.52 7.94 -8.14
C LYS A 50 -0.72 7.07 -8.35
N GLY A 51 -0.93 6.05 -7.51
CA GLY A 51 -2.17 5.29 -7.38
C GLY A 51 -2.44 4.23 -8.44
N ASN A 52 -1.50 3.87 -9.32
CA ASN A 52 -1.76 2.86 -10.36
C ASN A 52 -2.17 1.51 -9.78
N PHE A 53 -1.45 1.06 -8.75
CA PHE A 53 -1.74 -0.22 -8.09
C PHE A 53 -3.10 -0.16 -7.38
N ALA A 54 -3.33 0.84 -6.55
CA ALA A 54 -4.58 0.99 -5.80
C ALA A 54 -5.81 1.02 -6.72
N VAL A 55 -5.78 1.83 -7.79
CA VAL A 55 -6.87 1.92 -8.78
C VAL A 55 -7.07 0.59 -9.49
N GLY A 56 -5.99 -0.05 -9.94
CA GLY A 56 -6.06 -1.34 -10.63
C GLY A 56 -6.56 -2.47 -9.72
N MET A 57 -6.12 -2.52 -8.46
CA MET A 57 -6.57 -3.51 -7.49
C MET A 57 -8.04 -3.33 -7.12
N ALA A 58 -8.49 -2.10 -6.88
CA ALA A 58 -9.87 -1.81 -6.58
C ALA A 58 -10.80 -2.18 -7.73
N ALA A 59 -10.41 -1.90 -8.97
CA ALA A 59 -11.16 -2.28 -10.16
C ALA A 59 -11.25 -3.81 -10.34
N LYS A 60 -10.15 -4.53 -10.05
CA LYS A 60 -10.06 -5.98 -10.23
C LYS A 60 -10.77 -6.77 -9.12
N ASN A 61 -10.82 -6.25 -7.87
CA ASN A 61 -11.28 -6.98 -6.69
C ASN A 61 -12.47 -6.25 -6.06
N GLN A 62 -13.66 -6.49 -6.60
CA GLN A 62 -14.90 -5.86 -6.13
C GLN A 62 -15.38 -6.38 -4.77
N ASP A 63 -14.81 -7.46 -4.26
CA ASP A 63 -15.04 -8.04 -2.93
C ASP A 63 -14.17 -7.40 -1.83
N CYS A 64 -13.36 -6.41 -2.18
CA CYS A 64 -12.45 -5.73 -1.27
C CYS A 64 -12.66 -4.21 -1.30
N ASN A 65 -12.58 -3.57 -0.15
CA ASN A 65 -12.44 -2.13 0.01
C ASN A 65 -10.95 -1.79 0.14
N PHE A 66 -10.50 -0.77 -0.57
CA PHE A 66 -9.09 -0.36 -0.60
C PHE A 66 -8.91 1.03 -0.01
N ILE A 67 -8.01 1.15 0.96
CA ILE A 67 -7.47 2.43 1.42
C ILE A 67 -6.04 2.54 0.88
N ALA A 68 -5.75 3.59 0.13
CA ALA A 68 -4.45 3.89 -0.44
C ALA A 68 -3.83 5.09 0.30
N MET A 69 -2.70 4.89 0.97
CA MET A 69 -2.05 5.93 1.76
C MET A 69 -0.78 6.43 1.09
N GLU A 70 -0.59 7.76 1.05
CA GLU A 70 0.61 8.41 0.55
C GLU A 70 0.93 9.64 1.40
N ARG A 71 2.18 9.72 1.90
CA ARG A 71 2.61 10.86 2.73
C ARG A 71 2.88 12.13 1.95
N ALA A 72 3.31 11.98 0.70
CA ALA A 72 3.65 13.11 -0.15
C ALA A 72 2.38 13.67 -0.81
N ARG A 73 1.86 14.77 -0.27
CA ARG A 73 0.60 15.41 -0.70
C ARG A 73 0.54 15.67 -2.21
N ASP A 74 1.64 16.17 -2.80
CA ASP A 74 1.72 16.41 -4.25
C ASP A 74 1.67 15.13 -5.09
N VAL A 75 2.10 14.00 -4.53
CA VAL A 75 2.04 12.69 -5.18
C VAL A 75 0.64 12.11 -5.07
N CYS A 76 0.04 12.15 -3.87
CA CYS A 76 -1.33 11.72 -3.62
C CYS A 76 -2.34 12.50 -4.48
N CYS A 77 -2.10 13.81 -4.73
CA CYS A 77 -2.90 14.61 -5.66
C CYS A 77 -3.03 13.94 -7.04
N LEU A 78 -1.94 13.39 -7.56
CA LEU A 78 -1.97 12.69 -8.86
C LEU A 78 -2.72 11.36 -8.79
N ALA A 79 -2.63 10.66 -7.65
CA ALA A 79 -3.37 9.41 -7.43
C ALA A 79 -4.89 9.67 -7.39
N LEU A 80 -5.30 10.70 -6.66
CA LEU A 80 -6.68 11.15 -6.57
C LEU A 80 -7.25 11.53 -7.95
N GLU A 81 -6.53 12.37 -8.70
CA GLU A 81 -6.95 12.77 -10.05
C GLU A 81 -7.06 11.59 -11.01
N LYS A 82 -6.13 10.63 -10.93
CA LYS A 82 -6.19 9.40 -11.71
C LYS A 82 -7.44 8.59 -11.40
N ALA A 83 -7.76 8.40 -10.12
CA ALA A 83 -8.96 7.70 -9.70
C ALA A 83 -10.24 8.45 -10.14
N MET A 84 -10.24 9.78 -10.07
CA MET A 84 -11.36 10.62 -10.54
C MET A 84 -11.55 10.58 -12.05
N ALA A 85 -10.47 10.46 -12.83
CA ALA A 85 -10.54 10.41 -14.28
C ALA A 85 -11.22 9.14 -14.82
N CYS A 86 -11.26 8.08 -14.05
CA CYS A 86 -11.93 6.82 -14.37
C CYS A 86 -13.45 6.87 -14.10
N LYS A 87 -14.15 7.94 -14.52
CA LYS A 87 -15.54 8.23 -14.11
C LYS A 87 -16.53 7.08 -14.33
N GLU A 88 -16.45 6.37 -15.47
CA GLU A 88 -17.37 5.29 -15.81
C GLU A 88 -17.01 3.94 -15.16
N THR A 89 -15.73 3.77 -14.82
CA THR A 89 -15.19 2.54 -14.22
C THR A 89 -14.57 2.79 -12.86
N ARG A 90 -14.81 3.97 -12.28
CA ARG A 90 -14.25 4.34 -11.00
C ARG A 90 -14.76 3.39 -9.91
N PRO A 91 -13.85 2.70 -9.21
CA PRO A 91 -14.23 1.81 -8.15
C PRO A 91 -14.88 2.59 -6.98
N ASP A 92 -16.06 2.18 -6.53
CA ASP A 92 -16.72 2.71 -5.33
C ASP A 92 -15.99 2.28 -4.04
N ASN A 93 -15.16 1.25 -4.17
CA ASN A 93 -14.40 0.57 -3.13
C ASN A 93 -12.98 1.12 -2.92
N LEU A 94 -12.67 2.36 -3.36
CA LEU A 94 -11.35 2.99 -3.19
C LEU A 94 -11.46 4.32 -2.47
N ARG A 95 -10.59 4.51 -1.44
CA ARG A 95 -10.39 5.78 -0.73
C ARG A 95 -8.91 6.04 -0.54
N PHE A 96 -8.57 7.31 -0.31
CA PHE A 96 -7.18 7.76 -0.12
C PHE A 96 -7.00 8.43 1.24
N ILE A 97 -5.80 8.29 1.82
CA ILE A 97 -5.33 9.02 3.00
C ILE A 97 -4.04 9.73 2.64
N ILE A 98 -3.94 11.02 2.96
CA ILE A 98 -2.67 11.75 2.92
C ILE A 98 -2.05 11.71 4.31
N GLY A 99 -1.03 10.87 4.49
CA GLY A 99 -0.43 10.71 5.79
C GLY A 99 0.75 9.74 5.86
N ASP A 100 1.35 9.63 7.04
CA ASP A 100 2.52 8.81 7.30
C ASP A 100 2.15 7.51 8.02
N ALA A 101 2.87 6.42 7.71
CA ALA A 101 2.71 5.12 8.33
C ALA A 101 2.99 5.12 9.86
N ASP A 102 3.63 6.15 10.36
CA ASP A 102 3.83 6.28 11.80
C ASP A 102 2.51 6.43 12.57
N ASN A 103 1.48 6.99 11.94
CA ASN A 103 0.19 7.27 12.55
C ASN A 103 -0.84 6.14 12.42
N LEU A 104 -0.48 4.99 11.86
CA LEU A 104 -1.42 3.89 11.61
C LEU A 104 -2.22 3.45 12.83
N GLU A 105 -1.57 3.34 14.01
CA GLU A 105 -2.22 2.91 15.25
C GLU A 105 -3.17 3.99 15.83
N GLU A 106 -3.02 5.25 15.41
CA GLU A 106 -3.93 6.34 15.79
C GLU A 106 -5.18 6.37 14.90
N TRP A 107 -5.11 5.83 13.70
CA TRP A 107 -6.17 5.92 12.70
C TRP A 107 -7.00 4.66 12.54
N PHE A 108 -6.39 3.51 12.78
CA PHE A 108 -7.03 2.22 12.56
C PHE A 108 -7.23 1.46 13.88
N PRO A 109 -8.42 0.86 14.11
CA PRO A 109 -8.61 -0.02 15.24
C PRO A 109 -7.82 -1.33 15.06
N GLU A 110 -7.66 -2.06 16.14
CA GLU A 110 -7.03 -3.37 16.09
C GLU A 110 -7.85 -4.36 15.25
N LYS A 111 -7.15 -5.27 14.58
CA LYS A 111 -7.75 -6.40 13.84
C LYS A 111 -8.77 -5.98 12.78
N CYS A 112 -8.59 -4.82 12.14
CA CYS A 112 -9.50 -4.33 11.12
C CYS A 112 -9.10 -4.70 9.68
N LEU A 113 -7.81 -4.91 9.40
CA LEU A 113 -7.30 -5.13 8.05
C LEU A 113 -7.23 -6.63 7.70
N ASP A 114 -7.65 -6.97 6.49
CA ASP A 114 -7.47 -8.31 5.91
C ASP A 114 -6.14 -8.43 5.16
N ILE A 115 -5.75 -7.39 4.41
CA ILE A 115 -4.52 -7.39 3.61
C ILE A 115 -3.83 -6.03 3.69
N LEU A 116 -2.50 -6.07 3.83
CA LEU A 116 -1.64 -4.90 3.77
C LEU A 116 -0.65 -5.05 2.60
N TYR A 117 -0.51 -4.02 1.78
CA TYR A 117 0.40 -3.99 0.63
C TYR A 117 1.54 -3.01 0.86
N LEU A 118 2.76 -3.47 0.61
CA LEU A 118 3.98 -2.67 0.56
C LEU A 118 4.62 -2.81 -0.82
N ASN A 119 4.49 -1.81 -1.66
CA ASN A 119 5.01 -1.82 -3.01
C ASN A 119 6.15 -0.81 -3.16
N PHE A 120 7.39 -1.28 -3.38
CA PHE A 120 8.56 -0.46 -3.70
C PHE A 120 8.84 0.65 -2.67
N SER A 121 8.69 0.31 -1.38
CA SER A 121 9.03 1.22 -0.29
C SER A 121 10.53 1.55 -0.28
N ASP A 122 10.88 2.71 0.28
CA ASP A 122 12.26 3.19 0.37
C ASP A 122 13.19 2.15 1.04
N PRO A 123 14.30 1.74 0.39
CA PRO A 123 15.16 0.67 0.90
C PRO A 123 16.08 1.10 2.05
N TRP A 124 16.26 2.41 2.27
CA TRP A 124 17.13 2.96 3.33
C TRP A 124 18.45 2.18 3.44
N PRO A 125 19.40 2.29 2.48
CA PRO A 125 20.53 1.37 2.36
C PRO A 125 21.53 1.43 3.53
N LYS A 126 21.58 2.54 4.28
CA LYS A 126 22.47 2.68 5.43
C LYS A 126 21.93 1.88 6.62
N ALA A 127 22.77 1.07 7.27
CA ALA A 127 22.40 0.25 8.44
C ALA A 127 21.75 1.08 9.57
N GLY A 128 22.26 2.28 9.86
CA GLY A 128 21.67 3.17 10.86
C GLY A 128 20.25 3.66 10.54
N HIS A 129 19.76 3.43 9.31
CA HIS A 129 18.40 3.78 8.87
C HIS A 129 17.47 2.57 8.78
N ALA A 130 17.90 1.36 9.17
CA ALA A 130 17.10 0.14 9.04
C ALA A 130 15.70 0.29 9.68
N LYS A 131 15.60 0.99 10.82
CA LYS A 131 14.33 1.25 11.53
C LYS A 131 13.29 2.05 10.70
N ARG A 132 13.71 2.67 9.58
CA ARG A 132 12.82 3.41 8.66
C ARG A 132 12.22 2.54 7.58
N ARG A 133 12.73 1.31 7.40
CA ARG A 133 12.19 0.35 6.43
C ARG A 133 10.81 -0.09 6.90
N LEU A 134 9.83 -0.07 6.02
CA LEU A 134 8.46 -0.47 6.35
C LEU A 134 8.32 -1.97 6.66
N THR A 135 9.35 -2.77 6.40
CA THR A 135 9.43 -4.18 6.78
C THR A 135 10.23 -4.42 8.06
N HIS A 136 10.76 -3.37 8.72
CA HIS A 136 11.43 -3.52 10.01
C HIS A 136 10.44 -3.93 11.11
N ARG A 137 10.88 -4.72 12.09
CA ARG A 137 10.07 -5.24 13.21
C ARG A 137 9.23 -4.20 13.94
N ASN A 138 9.67 -2.94 13.99
CA ASN A 138 8.88 -1.86 14.58
C ASN A 138 7.56 -1.63 13.83
N TYR A 139 7.58 -1.71 12.49
CA TYR A 139 6.38 -1.64 11.68
C TYR A 139 5.62 -2.95 11.68
N LEU A 140 6.31 -4.11 11.67
CA LEU A 140 5.66 -5.42 11.80
C LEU A 140 4.84 -5.51 13.08
N SER A 141 5.32 -4.92 14.19
CA SER A 141 4.56 -4.83 15.45
C SER A 141 3.27 -4.02 15.32
N LYS A 142 3.29 -2.91 14.57
CA LYS A 142 2.07 -2.14 14.25
C LYS A 142 1.13 -2.96 13.37
N TYR A 143 1.64 -3.60 12.31
CA TYR A 143 0.83 -4.41 11.41
C TYR A 143 0.17 -5.60 12.11
N LYS A 144 0.87 -6.23 13.07
CA LYS A 144 0.31 -7.32 13.89
C LYS A 144 -0.92 -6.89 14.68
N LYS A 145 -0.97 -5.64 15.15
CA LYS A 145 -2.15 -5.10 15.82
C LYS A 145 -3.29 -4.86 14.84
N LEU A 146 -2.99 -4.33 13.66
CA LEU A 146 -3.99 -3.91 12.68
C LEU A 146 -4.55 -5.04 11.83
N LEU A 147 -3.71 -6.02 11.46
CA LEU A 147 -4.13 -7.17 10.68
C LEU A 147 -4.96 -8.13 11.53
N LYS A 148 -6.04 -8.64 10.96
CA LYS A 148 -6.81 -9.76 11.52
C LYS A 148 -5.91 -10.97 11.70
N ASP A 149 -6.32 -11.92 12.55
CA ASP A 149 -5.63 -13.20 12.66
C ASP A 149 -5.70 -13.93 11.32
N GLY A 150 -4.55 -14.33 10.81
CA GLY A 150 -4.42 -14.85 9.45
C GLY A 150 -4.41 -13.80 8.34
N GLY A 151 -4.41 -12.52 8.66
CA GLY A 151 -4.25 -11.43 7.70
C GLY A 151 -2.91 -11.47 6.96
N LEU A 152 -2.85 -10.89 5.79
CA LEU A 152 -1.70 -10.99 4.88
C LEU A 152 -0.96 -9.66 4.74
N LEU A 153 0.36 -9.75 4.72
CA LEU A 153 1.24 -8.71 4.17
C LEU A 153 1.75 -9.17 2.81
N ILE A 154 1.54 -8.37 1.78
CA ILE A 154 2.04 -8.61 0.42
C ILE A 154 3.08 -7.54 0.10
N PHE A 155 4.30 -7.98 -0.15
CA PHE A 155 5.46 -7.13 -0.31
C PHE A 155 6.09 -7.30 -1.70
N LYS A 156 6.42 -6.18 -2.37
CA LYS A 156 7.16 -6.16 -3.64
C LYS A 156 8.28 -5.14 -3.60
N THR A 157 9.45 -5.51 -4.15
CA THR A 157 10.60 -4.62 -4.32
C THR A 157 11.54 -5.11 -5.43
N ASP A 158 12.18 -4.19 -6.13
CA ASP A 158 13.31 -4.45 -7.04
C ASP A 158 14.65 -4.53 -6.27
N ASN A 159 14.68 -4.03 -5.03
CA ASN A 159 15.89 -3.96 -4.22
C ASN A 159 16.16 -5.27 -3.48
N VAL A 160 17.16 -6.02 -3.94
CA VAL A 160 17.56 -7.32 -3.36
C VAL A 160 17.94 -7.19 -1.88
N GLY A 161 18.70 -6.15 -1.51
CA GLY A 161 19.12 -5.96 -0.12
C GLY A 161 17.97 -5.64 0.83
N LEU A 162 16.94 -4.91 0.36
CA LEU A 162 15.70 -4.73 1.12
C LEU A 162 14.91 -6.03 1.22
N PHE A 163 14.88 -6.82 0.14
CA PHE A 163 14.16 -8.09 0.12
C PHE A 163 14.76 -9.08 1.11
N ASP A 164 16.10 -9.27 1.08
CA ASP A 164 16.81 -10.17 2.01
C ASP A 164 16.58 -9.75 3.46
N PHE A 165 16.80 -8.47 3.76
CA PHE A 165 16.49 -7.91 5.08
C PHE A 165 15.04 -8.17 5.52
N SER A 166 14.09 -8.03 4.59
CA SER A 166 12.68 -8.23 4.92
C SER A 166 12.36 -9.68 5.25
N LEU A 167 12.95 -10.64 4.53
CA LEU A 167 12.79 -12.07 4.83
C LEU A 167 13.34 -12.42 6.22
N GLU A 168 14.53 -11.87 6.58
CA GLU A 168 15.11 -12.02 7.91
C GLU A 168 14.19 -11.45 9.01
N GLU A 169 13.68 -10.22 8.83
CA GLU A 169 12.74 -9.61 9.78
C GLU A 169 11.43 -10.40 9.93
N PHE A 170 10.89 -10.97 8.83
CA PHE A 170 9.70 -11.80 8.88
C PHE A 170 9.93 -13.09 9.66
N GLU A 171 11.04 -13.76 9.42
CA GLU A 171 11.41 -15.00 10.12
C GLU A 171 11.67 -14.74 11.61
N GLU A 172 12.50 -13.73 11.95
CA GLU A 172 12.80 -13.37 13.34
C GLU A 172 11.56 -12.89 14.12
N PHE A 173 10.59 -12.28 13.44
CA PHE A 173 9.31 -11.87 14.01
C PHE A 173 8.34 -13.06 14.20
N GLY A 174 8.68 -14.24 13.66
CA GLY A 174 7.88 -15.46 13.74
C GLY A 174 6.70 -15.48 12.78
N LEU A 175 6.76 -14.76 11.65
CA LEU A 175 5.73 -14.78 10.62
C LEU A 175 5.92 -15.94 9.66
N LYS A 176 4.82 -16.45 9.13
CA LYS A 176 4.84 -17.51 8.12
C LYS A 176 4.95 -16.91 6.72
N ILE A 177 6.08 -17.15 6.05
CA ILE A 177 6.20 -16.84 4.62
C ILE A 177 5.43 -17.92 3.85
N GLU A 178 4.28 -17.57 3.27
CA GLU A 178 3.44 -18.51 2.53
C GLU A 178 3.92 -18.70 1.10
N TRP A 179 4.50 -17.65 0.54
CA TRP A 179 5.00 -17.66 -0.82
C TRP A 179 6.06 -16.57 -1.00
N MET A 180 7.07 -16.83 -1.82
CA MET A 180 8.03 -15.81 -2.24
C MET A 180 8.63 -16.14 -3.61
N THR A 181 9.09 -15.10 -4.30
CA THR A 181 9.85 -15.22 -5.55
C THR A 181 10.85 -14.08 -5.68
N ARG A 182 11.93 -14.32 -6.44
CA ARG A 182 12.87 -13.27 -6.85
C ARG A 182 12.64 -12.79 -8.28
N ASP A 183 11.61 -13.34 -8.94
CA ASP A 183 11.20 -12.92 -10.27
C ASP A 183 9.67 -13.08 -10.40
N LEU A 184 8.96 -12.05 -9.97
CA LEU A 184 7.49 -12.03 -9.95
C LEU A 184 6.90 -12.19 -11.36
N HIS A 185 7.52 -11.56 -12.36
CA HIS A 185 6.97 -11.53 -13.73
C HIS A 185 7.11 -12.87 -14.47
N ASN A 186 8.00 -13.75 -14.01
CA ASN A 186 8.15 -15.12 -14.53
C ASN A 186 7.62 -16.17 -13.53
N SER A 187 6.87 -15.75 -12.50
CA SER A 187 6.26 -16.68 -11.54
C SER A 187 4.83 -17.05 -11.93
N GLU A 188 4.28 -18.06 -11.25
CA GLU A 188 2.86 -18.47 -11.39
C GLU A 188 1.86 -17.38 -10.97
N ARG A 189 2.32 -16.32 -10.32
CA ARG A 189 1.49 -15.17 -9.90
C ARG A 189 1.60 -13.97 -10.84
N ALA A 190 2.34 -14.07 -11.93
CA ALA A 190 2.55 -12.99 -12.89
C ALA A 190 1.22 -12.50 -13.50
N GLU A 191 0.34 -13.40 -13.91
CA GLU A 191 -0.96 -13.07 -14.53
C GLU A 191 -1.89 -12.32 -13.57
N GLY A 192 -1.82 -12.64 -12.28
CA GLY A 192 -2.62 -11.98 -11.23
C GLY A 192 -2.09 -10.61 -10.82
N ASN A 193 -0.85 -10.27 -11.18
CA ASN A 193 -0.17 -9.07 -10.71
C ASN A 193 -0.74 -7.79 -11.29
N VAL A 194 -1.03 -6.82 -10.44
CA VAL A 194 -1.31 -5.43 -10.83
C VAL A 194 -0.02 -4.63 -10.63
N MET A 195 0.50 -4.08 -11.73
CA MET A 195 1.76 -3.34 -11.68
C MET A 195 1.58 -1.92 -11.13
N THR A 196 2.54 -1.49 -10.30
CA THR A 196 2.70 -0.06 -10.02
C THR A 196 3.32 0.64 -11.23
N GLU A 197 3.27 1.98 -11.28
CA GLU A 197 3.98 2.75 -12.31
C GLU A 197 5.51 2.57 -12.20
N TYR A 198 6.01 2.46 -10.97
CA TYR A 198 7.41 2.18 -10.70
C TYR A 198 7.81 0.80 -11.25
N GLU A 199 7.05 -0.23 -10.92
CA GLU A 199 7.26 -1.60 -11.37
C GLU A 199 7.36 -1.70 -12.90
N LYS A 200 6.39 -1.08 -13.61
CA LYS A 200 6.40 -1.04 -15.07
C LYS A 200 7.69 -0.44 -15.62
N ASN A 201 8.10 0.73 -15.11
CA ASN A 201 9.30 1.41 -15.57
C ASN A 201 10.59 0.63 -15.31
N PHE A 202 10.66 -0.18 -14.25
CA PHE A 202 11.85 -0.96 -13.89
C PHE A 202 11.87 -2.31 -14.59
N SER A 203 10.74 -2.97 -14.75
CA SER A 203 10.66 -4.21 -15.54
C SER A 203 10.99 -4.01 -17.02
N GLU A 204 10.55 -2.88 -17.61
CA GLU A 204 10.92 -2.50 -18.97
C GLU A 204 12.45 -2.29 -19.16
N LYS A 205 13.17 -2.03 -18.07
CA LYS A 205 14.65 -1.93 -18.03
C LYS A 205 15.35 -3.24 -17.71
N GLY A 206 14.61 -4.34 -17.60
CA GLY A 206 15.14 -5.67 -17.31
C GLY A 206 15.42 -5.96 -15.84
N PHE A 207 14.93 -5.14 -14.89
CA PHE A 207 15.03 -5.46 -13.47
C PHE A 207 13.98 -6.52 -13.07
N THR A 208 14.43 -7.53 -12.33
CA THR A 208 13.52 -8.51 -11.71
C THR A 208 12.85 -7.92 -10.48
N ILE A 209 11.61 -8.34 -10.22
CA ILE A 209 10.84 -7.91 -9.07
C ILE A 209 10.74 -9.05 -8.07
N ASN A 210 11.25 -8.81 -6.86
CA ASN A 210 11.08 -9.72 -5.74
C ASN A 210 9.71 -9.50 -5.10
N SER A 211 9.08 -10.59 -4.65
CA SER A 211 7.80 -10.52 -3.94
C SER A 211 7.67 -11.59 -2.88
N ALA A 212 6.98 -11.27 -1.78
CA ALA A 212 6.65 -12.21 -0.73
C ALA A 212 5.22 -12.00 -0.23
N ILE A 213 4.58 -13.09 0.18
CA ILE A 213 3.28 -13.12 0.89
C ILE A 213 3.53 -13.70 2.26
N VAL A 214 3.19 -12.94 3.28
CA VAL A 214 3.47 -13.28 4.68
C VAL A 214 2.17 -13.23 5.47
N ARG A 215 1.97 -14.22 6.35
CA ARG A 215 0.79 -14.35 7.21
C ARG A 215 1.11 -13.98 8.64
N PHE A 216 0.23 -13.18 9.25
CA PHE A 216 0.26 -12.75 10.64
C PHE A 216 -0.60 -13.63 11.56
#